data_c4c084f202318836d385b4b8500234bc
#
_entry.id   c4c084f202318836d385b4b8500234bc
#
_cell.length_a   1.000
_cell.length_b   1.000
_cell.length_c   1.000
_cell.angle_alpha   90.00
_cell.angle_beta   90.00
_cell.angle_gamma   90.00
#
_symmetry.space_group_name_H-M   'P 1'
#
loop_
_entity.id
_entity.type
_entity.pdbx_description
1 polymer ?
#
loop_
_entity_poly.entity_id
_entity_poly.type
_entity_poly.pdbx_seq_one_letter_code
_entity_poly.pdbx_strand_id
1 'polypeptide(L)'
;MIHLGVNTVLFAGFDLRTALKHIKWAGFDGAEISAMQGICEHLVLDNWKRDAPSIKAIARDLDVPLTAMEVGELDEERLLKAFDAGAEMGVRIVNTAAGGRQDSQEDWKMSIETLARMAEKAGEFGMSLCVKARVGAVIHNTGTTLQAMAEIDSPAFGIDMDPSHIHRAGEEPKVALKQVISQVRHVHIRDCKGQGPGPGRPEDQACGRGDVELFGYSKVLVEADYSGPVNLEIMGARDYELSRCAIIAAESHGYLNACLGLCGGR
;
A
#
# COMPACT_ATOMS: atom_id res chain seq x y z
N MET A 1 17.79 0.48 6.90
CA MET A 1 17.65 -0.10 5.54
C MET A 1 16.18 -0.21 5.22
N ILE A 2 15.73 0.37 4.11
CA ILE A 2 14.32 0.34 3.67
C ILE A 2 14.05 -0.96 2.92
N HIS A 3 12.96 -1.65 3.28
CA HIS A 3 12.54 -2.89 2.62
C HIS A 3 11.58 -2.58 1.48
N LEU A 4 11.93 -3.03 0.27
CA LEU A 4 11.08 -2.93 -0.92
C LEU A 4 10.24 -4.19 -1.08
N GLY A 5 8.94 -4.02 -1.20
CA GLY A 5 8.00 -5.09 -1.50
C GLY A 5 7.13 -4.78 -2.72
N VAL A 6 6.22 -5.70 -3.04
CA VAL A 6 5.21 -5.54 -4.09
C VAL A 6 3.85 -5.93 -3.56
N ASN A 7 2.83 -5.10 -3.80
CA ASN A 7 1.45 -5.51 -3.66
C ASN A 7 1.12 -6.54 -4.78
N THR A 8 0.61 -7.68 -4.38
CA THR A 8 0.34 -8.79 -5.30
C THR A 8 -0.71 -8.47 -6.37
N VAL A 9 -1.37 -7.30 -6.30
CA VAL A 9 -2.31 -6.81 -7.32
C VAL A 9 -1.68 -6.66 -8.71
N LEU A 10 -0.37 -6.38 -8.81
CA LEU A 10 0.35 -6.39 -10.08
C LEU A 10 0.21 -7.72 -10.83
N PHE A 11 0.03 -8.82 -10.09
CA PHE A 11 -0.11 -10.18 -10.60
C PHE A 11 -1.54 -10.72 -10.47
N ALA A 12 -2.57 -9.85 -10.49
CA ALA A 12 -3.97 -10.21 -10.27
C ALA A 12 -4.53 -11.26 -11.26
N GLY A 13 -3.90 -11.45 -12.41
CA GLY A 13 -4.27 -12.49 -13.41
C GLY A 13 -3.67 -13.88 -13.14
N PHE A 14 -2.88 -14.03 -12.07
CA PHE A 14 -2.12 -15.26 -11.79
C PHE A 14 -2.39 -15.76 -10.37
N ASP A 15 -2.05 -17.01 -10.07
CA ASP A 15 -2.11 -17.53 -8.72
C ASP A 15 -1.03 -16.90 -7.81
N LEU A 16 -1.25 -16.95 -6.49
CA LEU A 16 -0.37 -16.34 -5.52
C LEU A 16 1.06 -16.90 -5.55
N ARG A 17 1.23 -18.23 -5.76
CA ARG A 17 2.56 -18.83 -5.83
C ARG A 17 3.37 -18.28 -7.00
N THR A 18 2.72 -18.12 -8.15
CA THR A 18 3.30 -17.49 -9.34
C THR A 18 3.66 -16.02 -9.05
N ALA A 19 2.76 -15.26 -8.42
CA ALA A 19 3.01 -13.87 -8.03
C ALA A 19 4.25 -13.75 -7.12
N LEU A 20 4.27 -14.46 -6.00
CA LEU A 20 5.38 -14.39 -5.04
C LEU A 20 6.72 -14.83 -5.62
N LYS A 21 6.72 -15.84 -6.49
CA LYS A 21 7.93 -16.30 -7.18
C LYS A 21 8.52 -15.20 -8.08
N HIS A 22 7.68 -14.47 -8.84
CA HIS A 22 8.14 -13.41 -9.72
C HIS A 22 8.53 -12.14 -8.93
N ILE A 23 7.87 -11.85 -7.83
CA ILE A 23 8.26 -10.79 -6.89
C ILE A 23 9.69 -11.04 -6.39
N LYS A 24 9.98 -12.27 -5.91
CA LYS A 24 11.33 -12.64 -5.47
C LYS A 24 12.36 -12.55 -6.60
N TRP A 25 12.03 -13.04 -7.78
CA TRP A 25 12.93 -12.98 -8.94
C TRP A 25 13.21 -11.56 -9.43
N ALA A 26 12.24 -10.63 -9.24
CA ALA A 26 12.44 -9.21 -9.53
C ALA A 26 13.37 -8.51 -8.51
N GLY A 27 13.73 -9.18 -7.40
CA GLY A 27 14.69 -8.67 -6.41
C GLY A 27 14.07 -8.02 -5.17
N PHE A 28 12.75 -8.06 -5.02
CA PHE A 28 12.07 -7.47 -3.86
C PHE A 28 12.27 -8.30 -2.59
N ASP A 29 12.25 -7.60 -1.44
CA ASP A 29 12.50 -8.16 -0.11
C ASP A 29 11.25 -8.83 0.47
N GLY A 30 10.05 -8.53 -0.04
CA GLY A 30 8.79 -9.07 0.47
C GLY A 30 7.59 -8.77 -0.41
N ALA A 31 6.40 -9.13 0.07
CA ALA A 31 5.15 -8.92 -0.63
C ALA A 31 4.04 -8.41 0.29
N GLU A 32 3.16 -7.58 -0.24
CA GLU A 32 1.89 -7.23 0.35
C GLU A 32 0.78 -8.05 -0.30
N ILE A 33 -0.07 -8.66 0.53
CA ILE A 33 -1.17 -9.51 0.05
C ILE A 33 -2.37 -8.64 -0.29
N SER A 34 -2.83 -8.74 -1.54
CA SER A 34 -4.08 -8.12 -1.96
C SER A 34 -5.29 -8.97 -1.52
N ALA A 35 -6.21 -8.33 -0.79
CA ALA A 35 -7.53 -8.83 -0.43
C ALA A 35 -8.64 -7.91 -0.97
N MET A 36 -8.35 -7.17 -2.05
CA MET A 36 -9.27 -6.22 -2.67
C MET A 36 -10.34 -6.92 -3.48
N GLN A 37 -11.58 -6.90 -2.97
CA GLN A 37 -12.73 -7.56 -3.58
C GLN A 37 -12.98 -7.05 -5.00
N GLY A 38 -13.19 -7.97 -5.93
CA GLY A 38 -13.43 -7.65 -7.35
C GLY A 38 -12.20 -7.14 -8.14
N ILE A 39 -11.10 -6.80 -7.45
CA ILE A 39 -9.86 -6.34 -8.08
C ILE A 39 -8.81 -7.44 -8.05
N CYS A 40 -8.37 -7.85 -6.88
CA CYS A 40 -7.42 -8.94 -6.70
C CYS A 40 -7.63 -9.55 -5.31
N GLU A 41 -8.05 -10.80 -5.27
CA GLU A 41 -8.27 -11.54 -4.03
C GLU A 41 -7.32 -12.73 -3.94
N HIS A 42 -6.02 -12.45 -3.82
CA HIS A 42 -5.04 -13.49 -3.47
C HIS A 42 -5.29 -14.03 -2.05
N LEU A 43 -5.95 -13.23 -1.21
CA LEU A 43 -6.64 -13.65 0.00
C LEU A 43 -8.13 -13.34 -0.15
N VAL A 44 -8.97 -14.37 -0.16
CA VAL A 44 -10.44 -14.22 -0.08
C VAL A 44 -10.84 -14.14 1.39
N LEU A 45 -11.18 -12.94 1.87
CA LEU A 45 -11.44 -12.72 3.31
C LEU A 45 -12.57 -13.59 3.86
N ASP A 46 -13.61 -13.90 3.08
CA ASP A 46 -14.65 -14.82 3.51
C ASP A 46 -14.18 -16.27 3.73
N ASN A 47 -13.05 -16.61 3.15
CA ASN A 47 -12.41 -17.91 3.24
C ASN A 47 -11.08 -17.89 4.03
N TRP A 48 -10.80 -16.82 4.79
CA TRP A 48 -9.49 -16.58 5.38
C TRP A 48 -8.97 -17.75 6.25
N LYS A 49 -9.84 -18.46 6.94
CA LYS A 49 -9.46 -19.62 7.78
C LYS A 49 -8.81 -20.75 6.98
N ARG A 50 -9.22 -20.89 5.71
CA ARG A 50 -8.62 -21.85 4.76
C ARG A 50 -7.39 -21.25 4.08
N ASP A 51 -7.49 -19.99 3.65
CA ASP A 51 -6.53 -19.38 2.75
C ASP A 51 -5.28 -18.84 3.48
N ALA A 52 -5.43 -18.25 4.67
CA ALA A 52 -4.31 -17.64 5.39
C ALA A 52 -3.20 -18.65 5.76
N PRO A 53 -3.47 -19.86 6.29
CA PRO A 53 -2.43 -20.86 6.52
C PRO A 53 -1.71 -21.29 5.25
N SER A 54 -2.44 -21.39 4.13
CA SER A 54 -1.87 -21.75 2.83
C SER A 54 -0.96 -20.63 2.29
N ILE A 55 -1.39 -19.38 2.38
CA ILE A 55 -0.62 -18.20 1.98
C ILE A 55 0.68 -18.14 2.79
N LYS A 56 0.61 -18.28 4.12
CA LYS A 56 1.75 -18.31 5.01
C LYS A 56 2.75 -19.42 4.63
N ALA A 57 2.25 -20.63 4.31
CA ALA A 57 3.09 -21.72 3.87
C ALA A 57 3.78 -21.42 2.53
N ILE A 58 3.05 -20.89 1.53
CA ILE A 58 3.62 -20.53 0.24
C ILE A 58 4.70 -19.46 0.39
N ALA A 59 4.44 -18.43 1.18
CA ALA A 59 5.38 -17.34 1.43
C ALA A 59 6.67 -17.85 2.10
N ARG A 60 6.54 -18.71 3.11
CA ARG A 60 7.67 -19.36 3.76
C ARG A 60 8.47 -20.26 2.80
N ASP A 61 7.81 -21.09 2.01
CA ASP A 61 8.47 -22.02 1.08
C ASP A 61 9.26 -21.28 -0.01
N LEU A 62 8.80 -20.09 -0.39
CA LEU A 62 9.47 -19.21 -1.36
C LEU A 62 10.45 -18.25 -0.70
N ASP A 63 10.51 -18.19 0.64
CA ASP A 63 11.29 -17.22 1.39
C ASP A 63 10.97 -15.76 0.94
N VAL A 64 9.67 -15.42 0.98
CA VAL A 64 9.13 -14.09 0.68
C VAL A 64 8.34 -13.61 1.89
N PRO A 65 8.90 -12.72 2.73
CA PRO A 65 8.20 -12.14 3.86
C PRO A 65 6.91 -11.41 3.44
N LEU A 66 5.84 -11.58 4.21
CA LEU A 66 4.61 -10.82 4.04
C LEU A 66 4.71 -9.50 4.82
N THR A 67 4.69 -8.37 4.12
CA THR A 67 4.95 -7.04 4.69
C THR A 67 3.69 -6.34 5.17
N ALA A 68 2.59 -6.52 4.43
CA ALA A 68 1.30 -5.89 4.69
C ALA A 68 0.16 -6.66 4.01
N MET A 69 -1.07 -6.21 4.22
CA MET A 69 -2.27 -6.64 3.51
C MET A 69 -3.09 -5.42 3.11
N GLU A 70 -3.65 -5.41 1.89
CA GLU A 70 -4.56 -4.35 1.45
C GLU A 70 -5.99 -4.89 1.27
N VAL A 71 -6.95 -4.25 1.96
CA VAL A 71 -8.40 -4.55 1.87
C VAL A 71 -9.08 -3.69 0.80
N GLY A 72 -8.59 -2.48 0.59
CA GLY A 72 -9.03 -1.56 -0.47
C GLY A 72 -10.24 -0.71 -0.13
N GLU A 73 -11.14 -1.17 0.74
CA GLU A 73 -12.36 -0.47 1.14
C GLU A 73 -12.47 -0.38 2.67
N LEU A 74 -13.10 0.71 3.15
CA LEU A 74 -13.41 0.90 4.55
C LEU A 74 -14.71 0.16 4.90
N ASP A 75 -14.60 -1.16 5.07
CA ASP A 75 -15.68 -2.05 5.47
C ASP A 75 -15.30 -2.76 6.76
N GLU A 76 -16.10 -2.57 7.82
CA GLU A 76 -15.78 -3.08 9.16
C GLU A 76 -15.73 -4.61 9.22
N GLU A 77 -16.65 -5.30 8.56
CA GLU A 77 -16.69 -6.77 8.57
C GLU A 77 -15.46 -7.34 7.86
N ARG A 78 -15.09 -6.76 6.72
CA ARG A 78 -13.91 -7.16 5.97
C ARG A 78 -12.62 -6.87 6.73
N LEU A 79 -12.53 -5.71 7.39
CA LEU A 79 -11.36 -5.35 8.21
C LEU A 79 -11.19 -6.29 9.41
N LEU A 80 -12.27 -6.68 10.10
CA LEU A 80 -12.19 -7.66 11.19
C LEU A 80 -11.67 -9.03 10.69
N LYS A 81 -12.17 -9.51 9.54
CA LYS A 81 -11.65 -10.72 8.89
C LYS A 81 -10.17 -10.57 8.48
N ALA A 82 -9.77 -9.37 8.04
CA ALA A 82 -8.38 -9.09 7.68
C ALA A 82 -7.45 -9.11 8.90
N PHE A 83 -7.89 -8.61 10.05
CA PHE A 83 -7.12 -8.70 11.30
C PHE A 83 -6.94 -10.14 11.75
N ASP A 84 -8.00 -10.96 11.73
CA ASP A 84 -7.89 -12.40 12.01
C ASP A 84 -6.92 -13.09 11.05
N ALA A 85 -7.05 -12.85 9.74
CA ALA A 85 -6.17 -13.43 8.72
C ALA A 85 -4.72 -12.94 8.87
N GLY A 86 -4.54 -11.65 9.17
CA GLY A 86 -3.22 -11.06 9.40
C GLY A 86 -2.52 -11.67 10.62
N ALA A 87 -3.25 -11.91 11.71
CA ALA A 87 -2.73 -12.59 12.89
C ALA A 87 -2.22 -14.00 12.56
N GLU A 88 -2.99 -14.78 11.79
CA GLU A 88 -2.60 -16.11 11.33
C GLU A 88 -1.34 -16.06 10.44
N MET A 89 -1.27 -15.10 9.52
CA MET A 89 -0.15 -14.95 8.59
C MET A 89 1.09 -14.28 9.20
N GLY A 90 0.96 -13.61 10.34
CA GLY A 90 2.02 -12.79 10.94
C GLY A 90 2.17 -11.40 10.32
N VAL A 91 1.17 -10.92 9.58
CA VAL A 91 1.11 -9.57 9.01
C VAL A 91 0.76 -8.57 10.12
N ARG A 92 1.41 -7.40 10.10
CA ARG A 92 1.24 -6.36 11.14
C ARG A 92 0.65 -5.06 10.64
N ILE A 93 0.44 -4.93 9.34
CA ILE A 93 -0.09 -3.73 8.70
C ILE A 93 -1.25 -4.14 7.80
N VAL A 94 -2.41 -3.49 7.99
CA VAL A 94 -3.58 -3.62 7.11
C VAL A 94 -3.86 -2.24 6.52
N ASN A 95 -3.88 -2.16 5.18
CA ASN A 95 -4.15 -0.94 4.43
C ASN A 95 -5.59 -0.88 3.97
N THR A 96 -6.18 0.31 4.02
CA THR A 96 -7.54 0.58 3.56
C THR A 96 -7.66 1.97 2.93
N ALA A 97 -8.67 2.18 2.10
CA ALA A 97 -9.07 3.52 1.68
C ALA A 97 -9.92 4.20 2.75
N ALA A 98 -9.99 5.53 2.72
CA ALA A 98 -10.80 6.30 3.66
C ALA A 98 -12.32 6.17 3.41
N GLY A 99 -12.72 5.73 2.21
CA GLY A 99 -14.12 5.74 1.79
C GLY A 99 -14.68 7.16 1.60
N GLY A 100 -16.00 7.26 1.53
CA GLY A 100 -16.74 8.51 1.44
C GLY A 100 -16.45 9.33 0.17
N ARG A 101 -17.12 10.47 0.05
CA ARG A 101 -16.98 11.39 -1.08
C ARG A 101 -16.17 12.60 -0.65
N GLN A 102 -15.26 13.03 -1.51
CA GLN A 102 -14.50 14.26 -1.30
C GLN A 102 -15.43 15.44 -0.96
N ASP A 103 -14.99 16.26 0.00
CA ASP A 103 -15.70 17.47 0.48
C ASP A 103 -17.07 17.24 1.15
N SER A 104 -17.47 15.97 1.40
CA SER A 104 -18.67 15.65 2.16
C SER A 104 -18.37 15.58 3.66
N GLN A 105 -18.91 16.53 4.43
CA GLN A 105 -18.74 16.57 5.89
C GLN A 105 -19.42 15.38 6.60
N GLU A 106 -20.54 14.90 6.07
CA GLU A 106 -21.23 13.71 6.61
C GLU A 106 -20.38 12.46 6.42
N ASP A 107 -19.87 12.27 5.18
CA ASP A 107 -19.02 11.12 4.86
C ASP A 107 -17.68 11.20 5.63
N TRP A 108 -17.12 12.43 5.83
CA TRP A 108 -15.95 12.65 6.67
C TRP A 108 -16.16 12.10 8.08
N LYS A 109 -17.23 12.56 8.76
CA LYS A 109 -17.53 12.15 10.13
C LYS A 109 -17.66 10.63 10.23
N MET A 110 -18.44 10.00 9.34
CA MET A 110 -18.61 8.54 9.34
C MET A 110 -17.29 7.80 9.11
N SER A 111 -16.47 8.27 8.17
CA SER A 111 -15.19 7.64 7.86
C SER A 111 -14.21 7.75 9.04
N ILE A 112 -14.09 8.92 9.67
CA ILE A 112 -13.19 9.13 10.81
C ILE A 112 -13.62 8.28 12.02
N GLU A 113 -14.92 8.25 12.34
CA GLU A 113 -15.44 7.41 13.41
C GLU A 113 -15.18 5.91 13.15
N THR A 114 -15.33 5.47 11.91
CA THR A 114 -15.06 4.07 11.54
C THR A 114 -13.56 3.76 11.57
N LEU A 115 -12.72 4.64 11.02
CA LEU A 115 -11.26 4.46 11.07
C LEU A 115 -10.74 4.41 12.52
N ALA A 116 -11.25 5.28 13.41
CA ALA A 116 -10.86 5.29 14.81
C ALA A 116 -11.21 3.96 15.49
N ARG A 117 -12.46 3.48 15.35
CA ARG A 117 -12.87 2.18 15.90
C ARG A 117 -12.06 1.02 15.36
N MET A 118 -11.82 1.00 14.04
CA MET A 118 -11.07 -0.10 13.41
C MET A 118 -9.57 -0.02 13.74
N ALA A 119 -9.00 1.15 13.97
CA ALA A 119 -7.65 1.28 14.46
C ALA A 119 -7.50 0.73 15.89
N GLU A 120 -8.46 1.00 16.78
CA GLU A 120 -8.49 0.39 18.11
C GLU A 120 -8.54 -1.14 18.00
N LYS A 121 -9.42 -1.65 17.14
CA LYS A 121 -9.50 -3.10 16.88
C LYS A 121 -8.19 -3.67 16.33
N ALA A 122 -7.55 -3.03 15.36
CA ALA A 122 -6.24 -3.45 14.86
C ALA A 122 -5.20 -3.53 16.00
N GLY A 123 -5.24 -2.57 16.93
CA GLY A 123 -4.39 -2.55 18.12
C GLY A 123 -4.56 -3.77 19.02
N GLU A 124 -5.78 -4.31 19.19
CA GLU A 124 -6.04 -5.53 19.94
C GLU A 124 -5.32 -6.75 19.33
N PHE A 125 -5.09 -6.75 18.02
CA PHE A 125 -4.31 -7.76 17.30
C PHE A 125 -2.80 -7.44 17.22
N GLY A 126 -2.36 -6.33 17.81
CA GLY A 126 -0.99 -5.83 17.69
C GLY A 126 -0.62 -5.41 16.26
N MET A 127 -1.61 -4.91 15.53
CA MET A 127 -1.49 -4.44 14.14
C MET A 127 -1.68 -2.93 14.05
N SER A 128 -1.29 -2.37 12.91
CA SER A 128 -1.64 -1.01 12.51
C SER A 128 -2.65 -1.05 11.36
N LEU A 129 -3.71 -0.25 11.46
CA LEU A 129 -4.59 0.09 10.35
C LEU A 129 -4.08 1.37 9.69
N CYS A 130 -3.70 1.28 8.42
CA CYS A 130 -3.18 2.42 7.67
C CYS A 130 -4.20 2.87 6.63
N VAL A 131 -4.44 4.18 6.55
CA VAL A 131 -5.35 4.77 5.58
C VAL A 131 -4.58 5.46 4.47
N LYS A 132 -5.02 5.24 3.23
CA LYS A 132 -4.47 5.88 2.03
C LYS A 132 -5.25 7.14 1.69
N ALA A 133 -4.55 8.27 1.54
CA ALA A 133 -5.12 9.45 0.88
C ALA A 133 -5.38 9.11 -0.61
N ARG A 134 -6.63 9.27 -1.05
CA ARG A 134 -7.06 8.89 -2.39
C ARG A 134 -7.94 9.96 -3.02
N VAL A 135 -7.58 10.42 -4.22
CA VAL A 135 -8.39 11.38 -4.99
C VAL A 135 -9.83 10.90 -5.09
N GLY A 136 -10.78 11.77 -4.73
CA GLY A 136 -12.21 11.50 -4.71
C GLY A 136 -12.77 10.95 -3.39
N ALA A 137 -11.92 10.48 -2.47
CA ALA A 137 -12.31 10.07 -1.12
C ALA A 137 -12.29 11.24 -0.12
N VAL A 138 -12.80 11.04 1.10
CA VAL A 138 -12.79 12.10 2.14
C VAL A 138 -11.37 12.50 2.54
N ILE A 139 -10.45 11.56 2.65
CA ILE A 139 -9.01 11.83 2.80
C ILE A 139 -8.38 11.75 1.41
N HIS A 140 -7.98 12.88 0.84
CA HIS A 140 -7.56 12.94 -0.57
C HIS A 140 -6.31 13.78 -0.85
N ASN A 141 -5.82 14.51 0.14
CA ASN A 141 -4.63 15.37 0.03
C ASN A 141 -3.91 15.49 1.39
N THR A 142 -2.82 16.25 1.44
CA THR A 142 -2.04 16.47 2.66
C THR A 142 -2.88 17.10 3.76
N GLY A 143 -3.71 18.10 3.45
CA GLY A 143 -4.54 18.80 4.44
C GLY A 143 -5.52 17.87 5.13
N THR A 144 -6.26 17.06 4.36
CA THR A 144 -7.21 16.08 4.92
C THR A 144 -6.51 14.92 5.62
N THR A 145 -5.29 14.55 5.21
CA THR A 145 -4.47 13.56 5.92
C THR A 145 -4.05 14.08 7.29
N LEU A 146 -3.55 15.32 7.38
CA LEU A 146 -3.20 15.96 8.66
C LEU A 146 -4.41 16.10 9.59
N GLN A 147 -5.57 16.44 9.03
CA GLN A 147 -6.82 16.51 9.80
C GLN A 147 -7.18 15.15 10.39
N ALA A 148 -7.13 14.07 9.60
CA ALA A 148 -7.38 12.71 10.11
C ALA A 148 -6.38 12.29 11.19
N MET A 149 -5.10 12.64 11.03
CA MET A 149 -4.05 12.39 12.04
C MET A 149 -4.34 13.13 13.37
N ALA A 150 -4.95 14.30 13.30
CA ALA A 150 -5.31 15.08 14.49
C ALA A 150 -6.59 14.59 15.17
N GLU A 151 -7.53 14.03 14.42
CA GLU A 151 -8.83 13.59 14.93
C GLU A 151 -8.82 12.14 15.44
N ILE A 152 -7.92 11.28 14.93
CA ILE A 152 -7.85 9.85 15.31
C ILE A 152 -6.71 9.66 16.33
N ASP A 153 -7.08 9.60 17.61
CA ASP A 153 -6.14 9.33 18.71
C ASP A 153 -6.05 7.83 19.00
N SER A 154 -5.36 7.10 18.13
CA SER A 154 -5.06 5.69 18.32
C SER A 154 -3.61 5.38 17.94
N PRO A 155 -2.83 4.71 18.80
CA PRO A 155 -1.46 4.33 18.49
C PRO A 155 -1.39 3.27 17.36
N ALA A 156 -2.50 2.63 17.04
CA ALA A 156 -2.61 1.65 15.96
C ALA A 156 -3.10 2.28 14.63
N PHE A 157 -3.44 3.58 14.63
CA PHE A 157 -3.73 4.31 13.41
C PHE A 157 -2.43 4.74 12.71
N GLY A 158 -2.37 4.59 11.41
CA GLY A 158 -1.24 4.98 10.57
C GLY A 158 -1.67 5.51 9.21
N ILE A 159 -0.72 6.09 8.51
CA ILE A 159 -0.90 6.55 7.13
C ILE A 159 -0.19 5.58 6.18
N ASP A 160 -0.89 5.20 5.12
CA ASP A 160 -0.33 4.59 3.92
C ASP A 160 -0.12 5.71 2.90
N MET A 161 1.14 6.07 2.65
CA MET A 161 1.45 7.23 1.81
C MET A 161 1.76 6.78 0.38
N ASP A 162 0.94 7.23 -0.58
CA ASP A 162 1.12 6.94 -2.02
C ASP A 162 1.45 8.25 -2.77
N PRO A 163 2.68 8.42 -3.28
CA PRO A 163 3.09 9.64 -3.98
C PRO A 163 2.25 9.92 -5.23
N SER A 164 1.76 8.89 -5.92
CA SER A 164 0.94 9.08 -7.13
C SER A 164 -0.40 9.75 -6.83
N HIS A 165 -1.03 9.42 -5.70
CA HIS A 165 -2.28 10.05 -5.29
C HIS A 165 -2.09 11.52 -4.91
N ILE A 166 -1.01 11.83 -4.21
CA ILE A 166 -0.64 13.20 -3.81
C ILE A 166 -0.31 14.05 -5.05
N HIS A 167 0.50 13.50 -5.98
CA HIS A 167 0.79 14.17 -7.26
C HIS A 167 -0.51 14.48 -8.05
N ARG A 168 -1.43 13.52 -8.12
CA ARG A 168 -2.71 13.67 -8.80
C ARG A 168 -3.67 14.63 -8.08
N ALA A 169 -3.50 14.83 -6.79
CA ALA A 169 -4.19 15.88 -6.03
C ALA A 169 -3.60 17.29 -6.26
N GLY A 170 -2.56 17.41 -7.10
CA GLY A 170 -1.92 18.68 -7.42
C GLY A 170 -0.86 19.13 -6.42
N GLU A 171 -0.41 18.24 -5.54
CA GLU A 171 0.59 18.54 -4.52
C GLU A 171 1.95 17.89 -4.86
N GLU A 172 3.01 18.37 -4.23
CA GLU A 172 4.37 17.84 -4.36
C GLU A 172 4.57 16.68 -3.34
N PRO A 173 4.70 15.41 -3.79
CA PRO A 173 4.70 14.25 -2.89
C PRO A 173 5.79 14.26 -1.81
N LYS A 174 7.01 14.71 -2.12
CA LYS A 174 8.11 14.78 -1.14
C LYS A 174 7.86 15.86 -0.06
N VAL A 175 7.11 16.93 -0.39
CA VAL A 175 6.73 17.97 0.57
C VAL A 175 5.60 17.46 1.47
N ALA A 176 4.60 16.81 0.87
CA ALA A 176 3.51 16.16 1.59
C ALA A 176 4.02 15.10 2.58
N LEU A 177 4.92 14.22 2.12
CA LEU A 177 5.51 13.18 2.96
C LEU A 177 6.18 13.75 4.21
N LYS A 178 6.95 14.83 4.09
CA LYS A 178 7.60 15.48 5.25
C LYS A 178 6.61 15.93 6.32
N GLN A 179 5.40 16.30 5.93
CA GLN A 179 4.40 16.80 6.88
C GLN A 179 3.72 15.66 7.65
N VAL A 180 3.56 14.48 7.03
CA VAL A 180 2.81 13.35 7.62
C VAL A 180 3.70 12.22 8.11
N ILE A 181 5.01 12.27 7.89
CA ILE A 181 5.97 11.17 8.07
C ILE A 181 5.93 10.55 9.49
N SER A 182 5.60 11.34 10.51
CA SER A 182 5.52 10.88 11.90
C SER A 182 4.48 9.77 12.13
N GLN A 183 3.46 9.67 11.27
CA GLN A 183 2.43 8.62 11.35
C GLN A 183 2.44 7.69 10.12
N VAL A 184 3.38 7.85 9.19
CA VAL A 184 3.51 6.94 8.05
C VAL A 184 4.05 5.60 8.55
N ARG A 185 3.28 4.55 8.38
CA ARG A 185 3.64 3.17 8.74
C ARG A 185 3.75 2.26 7.53
N HIS A 186 3.19 2.70 6.42
CA HIS A 186 3.24 2.02 5.14
C HIS A 186 3.42 3.02 4.01
N VAL A 187 4.07 2.60 2.96
CA VAL A 187 4.19 3.37 1.71
C VAL A 187 3.80 2.46 0.55
N HIS A 188 2.73 2.82 -0.16
CA HIS A 188 2.57 2.39 -1.53
C HIS A 188 3.41 3.28 -2.42
N ILE A 189 4.18 2.69 -3.30
CA ILE A 189 5.04 3.46 -4.21
C ILE A 189 4.74 3.07 -5.66
N ARG A 190 4.53 4.07 -6.47
CA ARG A 190 4.41 3.96 -7.93
C ARG A 190 4.57 5.34 -8.55
N ASP A 191 4.78 5.32 -9.85
CA ASP A 191 4.73 6.53 -10.67
C ASP A 191 3.30 6.78 -11.21
N CYS A 192 3.08 7.89 -11.89
CA CYS A 192 1.91 8.16 -12.72
C CYS A 192 2.20 9.27 -13.71
N LYS A 193 1.41 9.35 -14.79
CA LYS A 193 1.49 10.46 -15.75
C LYS A 193 0.35 11.43 -15.56
N GLY A 194 0.69 12.72 -15.46
CA GLY A 194 -0.27 13.81 -15.28
C GLY A 194 -1.03 13.76 -13.98
N GLN A 195 -2.06 14.59 -13.89
CA GLN A 195 -2.92 14.76 -12.72
C GLN A 195 -4.35 14.27 -12.98
N GLY A 196 -4.50 13.30 -13.86
CA GLY A 196 -5.80 12.73 -14.22
C GLY A 196 -6.46 11.92 -13.09
N PRO A 197 -7.73 11.52 -13.28
CA PRO A 197 -8.50 10.80 -12.25
C PRO A 197 -7.98 9.39 -11.95
N GLY A 198 -7.23 8.78 -12.85
CA GLY A 198 -6.65 7.44 -12.70
C GLY A 198 -5.12 7.45 -12.74
N PRO A 199 -4.45 6.38 -12.28
CA PRO A 199 -2.99 6.31 -12.25
C PRO A 199 -2.36 6.06 -13.63
N GLY A 200 -3.15 5.92 -14.69
CA GLY A 200 -2.69 5.56 -16.02
C GLY A 200 -2.61 4.05 -16.24
N ARG A 201 -1.99 3.66 -17.36
CA ARG A 201 -1.73 2.25 -17.67
C ARG A 201 -0.67 1.69 -16.72
N PRO A 202 -0.60 0.36 -16.54
CA PRO A 202 0.43 -0.25 -15.70
C PRO A 202 1.87 0.20 -15.99
N GLU A 203 2.21 0.41 -17.26
CA GLU A 203 3.53 0.91 -17.66
C GLU A 203 3.79 2.35 -17.21
N ASP A 204 2.75 3.19 -17.15
CA ASP A 204 2.87 4.59 -16.72
C ASP A 204 3.00 4.68 -15.18
N GLN A 205 2.65 3.61 -14.47
CA GLN A 205 2.79 3.45 -13.02
C GLN A 205 4.14 2.86 -12.60
N ALA A 206 4.89 2.23 -13.54
CA ALA A 206 6.23 1.72 -13.27
C ALA A 206 7.17 2.86 -12.84
N CYS A 207 7.92 2.65 -11.77
CA CYS A 207 8.79 3.68 -11.21
C CYS A 207 9.83 4.17 -12.21
N GLY A 208 9.91 5.49 -12.39
CA GLY A 208 10.78 6.16 -13.34
C GLY A 208 10.19 6.37 -14.74
N ARG A 209 8.92 6.02 -14.97
CA ARG A 209 8.24 6.22 -16.25
C ARG A 209 7.19 7.33 -16.25
N GLY A 210 6.85 7.86 -15.11
CA GLY A 210 5.85 8.92 -14.95
C GLY A 210 6.46 10.28 -14.62
N ASP A 211 5.68 11.09 -13.92
CA ASP A 211 6.00 12.48 -13.61
C ASP A 211 6.30 12.69 -12.12
N VAL A 212 6.23 11.63 -11.29
CA VAL A 212 6.49 11.72 -9.85
C VAL A 212 8.00 11.76 -9.58
N GLU A 213 8.45 12.75 -8.82
CA GLU A 213 9.86 12.90 -8.44
C GLU A 213 10.21 11.91 -7.29
N LEU A 214 10.37 10.62 -7.66
CA LEU A 214 10.57 9.52 -6.71
C LEU A 214 11.95 9.53 -6.03
N PHE A 215 12.97 10.16 -6.62
CA PHE A 215 14.29 10.25 -5.98
C PHE A 215 14.23 11.11 -4.71
N GLY A 216 13.68 12.32 -4.78
CA GLY A 216 13.51 13.18 -3.61
C GLY A 216 12.52 12.61 -2.60
N TYR A 217 11.49 11.87 -3.07
CA TYR A 217 10.59 11.14 -2.19
C TYR A 217 11.35 10.06 -1.39
N SER A 218 12.18 9.26 -2.07
CA SER A 218 13.06 8.26 -1.44
C SER A 218 14.03 8.90 -0.44
N LYS A 219 14.58 10.06 -0.79
CA LYS A 219 15.48 10.82 0.10
C LYS A 219 14.79 11.23 1.40
N VAL A 220 13.52 11.68 1.33
CA VAL A 220 12.75 12.02 2.54
C VAL A 220 12.55 10.81 3.44
N LEU A 221 12.24 9.64 2.88
CA LEU A 221 12.12 8.40 3.66
C LEU A 221 13.41 8.08 4.41
N VAL A 222 14.56 8.19 3.74
CA VAL A 222 15.87 7.90 4.35
C VAL A 222 16.22 8.95 5.41
N GLU A 223 16.04 10.24 5.13
CA GLU A 223 16.31 11.34 6.08
C GLU A 223 15.44 11.27 7.35
N ALA A 224 14.26 10.66 7.25
CA ALA A 224 13.35 10.46 8.37
C ALA A 224 13.58 9.14 9.12
N ASP A 225 14.62 8.37 8.79
CA ASP A 225 14.87 7.03 9.34
C ASP A 225 13.65 6.10 9.23
N TYR A 226 12.89 6.22 8.12
CA TYR A 226 11.71 5.39 7.88
C TYR A 226 12.11 3.91 7.81
N SER A 227 11.42 3.07 8.57
CA SER A 227 11.71 1.63 8.69
C SER A 227 10.54 0.72 8.32
N GLY A 228 9.41 1.30 7.92
CA GLY A 228 8.25 0.54 7.44
C GLY A 228 8.45 -0.01 6.02
N PRO A 229 7.52 -0.84 5.53
CA PRO A 229 7.58 -1.36 4.18
C PRO A 229 7.26 -0.28 3.13
N VAL A 230 7.93 -0.40 1.98
CA VAL A 230 7.66 0.38 0.76
C VAL A 230 7.27 -0.60 -0.33
N ASN A 231 5.98 -0.70 -0.62
CA ASN A 231 5.43 -1.71 -1.52
C ASN A 231 5.02 -1.08 -2.87
N LEU A 232 5.56 -1.60 -3.95
CA LEU A 232 5.14 -1.25 -5.31
C LEU A 232 3.68 -1.66 -5.52
N GLU A 233 2.80 -0.72 -5.86
CA GLU A 233 1.40 -0.99 -6.17
C GLU A 233 1.08 -0.59 -7.61
N ILE A 234 0.90 -1.57 -8.49
CA ILE A 234 0.54 -1.33 -9.91
C ILE A 234 -0.86 -1.86 -10.18
N MET A 235 -1.77 -0.97 -10.52
CA MET A 235 -3.16 -1.27 -10.79
C MET A 235 -3.41 -1.53 -12.28
N GLY A 236 -4.40 -2.42 -12.59
CA GLY A 236 -4.89 -2.60 -13.96
C GLY A 236 -4.13 -3.62 -14.81
N ALA A 237 -3.25 -4.44 -14.22
CA ALA A 237 -2.44 -5.43 -14.94
C ALA A 237 -3.08 -6.84 -15.03
N ARG A 238 -4.35 -7.02 -14.61
CA ARG A 238 -5.03 -8.33 -14.56
C ARG A 238 -4.95 -9.11 -15.88
N ASP A 239 -5.12 -8.42 -17.00
CA ASP A 239 -5.16 -9.02 -18.33
C ASP A 239 -3.79 -9.01 -19.03
N TYR A 240 -2.72 -8.66 -18.29
CA TYR A 240 -1.37 -8.66 -18.84
C TYR A 240 -0.76 -10.06 -18.82
N GLU A 241 0.10 -10.32 -19.79
CA GLU A 241 0.96 -11.51 -19.76
C GLU A 241 1.94 -11.43 -18.57
N LEU A 242 2.26 -12.58 -18.01
CA LEU A 242 3.16 -12.70 -16.85
C LEU A 242 4.52 -12.02 -17.07
N SER A 243 5.06 -12.11 -18.28
CA SER A 243 6.31 -11.46 -18.69
C SER A 243 6.24 -9.94 -18.56
N ARG A 244 5.11 -9.31 -18.91
CA ARG A 244 4.92 -7.86 -18.77
C ARG A 244 4.86 -7.44 -17.30
N CYS A 245 4.10 -8.17 -16.48
CA CYS A 245 4.05 -7.93 -15.03
C CYS A 245 5.45 -8.06 -14.40
N ALA A 246 6.19 -9.11 -14.77
CA ALA A 246 7.55 -9.34 -14.27
C ALA A 246 8.54 -8.25 -14.70
N ILE A 247 8.44 -7.75 -15.94
CA ILE A 247 9.28 -6.64 -16.43
C ILE A 247 8.97 -5.35 -15.65
N ILE A 248 7.70 -5.01 -15.45
CA ILE A 248 7.28 -3.84 -14.67
C ILE A 248 7.82 -3.93 -13.24
N ALA A 249 7.72 -5.09 -12.60
CA ALA A 249 8.26 -5.32 -11.27
C ALA A 249 9.79 -5.12 -11.23
N ALA A 250 10.52 -5.78 -12.12
CA ALA A 250 11.99 -5.72 -12.15
C ALA A 250 12.52 -4.32 -12.47
N GLU A 251 11.89 -3.60 -13.40
CA GLU A 251 12.25 -2.23 -13.75
C GLU A 251 12.02 -1.28 -12.57
N SER A 252 10.84 -1.37 -11.94
CA SER A 252 10.51 -0.55 -10.76
C SER A 252 11.46 -0.84 -9.59
N HIS A 253 11.79 -2.13 -9.35
CA HIS A 253 12.78 -2.49 -8.34
C HIS A 253 14.15 -1.86 -8.63
N GLY A 254 14.65 -2.00 -9.86
CA GLY A 254 15.96 -1.44 -10.26
C GLY A 254 16.03 0.07 -10.05
N TYR A 255 14.97 0.79 -10.43
CA TYR A 255 14.86 2.23 -10.23
C TYR A 255 14.85 2.63 -8.75
N LEU A 256 13.96 2.02 -7.95
CA LEU A 256 13.83 2.32 -6.53
C LEU A 256 15.09 1.94 -5.75
N ASN A 257 15.69 0.78 -6.07
CA ASN A 257 16.94 0.35 -5.44
C ASN A 257 18.08 1.33 -5.71
N ALA A 258 18.17 1.89 -6.93
CA ALA A 258 19.13 2.92 -7.27
C ALA A 258 18.86 4.24 -6.50
N CYS A 259 17.60 4.71 -6.45
CA CYS A 259 17.23 5.91 -5.70
C CYS A 259 17.59 5.78 -4.21
N LEU A 260 17.21 4.69 -3.57
CA LEU A 260 17.49 4.44 -2.16
C LEU A 260 19.00 4.26 -1.91
N GLY A 261 19.71 3.54 -2.77
CA GLY A 261 21.16 3.36 -2.67
C GLY A 261 21.94 4.68 -2.72
N LEU A 262 21.55 5.59 -3.62
CA LEU A 262 22.14 6.94 -3.71
C LEU A 262 21.85 7.79 -2.47
N CYS A 263 20.79 7.51 -1.73
CA CYS A 263 20.44 8.20 -0.49
C CYS A 263 20.97 7.48 0.78
N GLY A 264 21.64 6.33 0.66
CA GLY A 264 22.13 5.55 1.79
C GLY A 264 21.05 4.72 2.50
N GLY A 265 19.91 4.46 1.84
CA GLY A 265 18.78 3.68 2.38
C GLY A 265 18.88 2.18 2.11
N ARG A 266 19.76 1.77 1.21
CA ARG A 266 20.04 0.36 0.85
C ARG A 266 21.52 0.10 0.69
#